data_5a2f111b812aae251631e0c14ffda655
#
_entry.id   5a2f111b812aae251631e0c14ffda655
#
_cell.length_a   1.000
_cell.length_b   1.000
_cell.length_c   1.000
_cell.angle_alpha   90.00
_cell.angle_beta   90.00
_cell.angle_gamma   90.00
#
_symmetry.space_group_name_H-M   'P 1'
#
loop_
_entity.id
_entity.type
_entity.pdbx_description
1 polymer ?
#
loop_
_entity_poly.entity_id
_entity_poly.type
_entity_poly.pdbx_seq_one_letter_code
_entity_poly.pdbx_strand_id
1 'polypeptide(L)'
;MSRTGMTADDRLDIFDLFARYAWAYDCSDAEAYAETFAPDGILRGDQINVTGREAIREAIKHFFEMRGASLWQHHNNHLKMDGNAHECTVWSYWVVLEHHRVDDRYGVGRLGHHYSHCVKLDGQWYFKERAFSLDLTEGLPWKSPQPDTRAQ
;
A
#
# COMPACT_ATOMS: atom_id res chain seq x y z
N MET A 1 5.84 -10.97 -25.83
CA MET A 1 6.33 -10.30 -24.61
C MET A 1 6.65 -11.37 -23.58
N SER A 2 7.90 -11.48 -23.18
CA SER A 2 8.33 -12.44 -22.17
C SER A 2 7.57 -12.08 -20.87
N ARG A 3 6.74 -13.01 -20.35
CA ARG A 3 6.29 -12.95 -18.98
C ARG A 3 7.56 -13.14 -18.13
N THR A 4 8.03 -12.06 -17.56
CA THR A 4 9.14 -12.02 -16.63
C THR A 4 8.93 -13.12 -15.58
N GLY A 5 9.82 -14.04 -15.41
CA GLY A 5 9.89 -15.26 -14.59
C GLY A 5 9.09 -15.40 -13.28
N MET A 6 8.07 -14.56 -13.06
CA MET A 6 7.09 -14.62 -11.98
C MET A 6 6.05 -15.69 -12.24
N THR A 7 5.86 -16.59 -11.30
CA THR A 7 4.83 -17.65 -11.36
C THR A 7 3.43 -17.09 -11.03
N ALA A 8 2.40 -17.91 -11.27
CA ALA A 8 1.04 -17.57 -10.81
C ALA A 8 0.98 -17.55 -9.28
N ASP A 9 1.66 -18.45 -8.60
CA ASP A 9 1.72 -18.50 -7.14
C ASP A 9 2.38 -17.24 -6.56
N ASP A 10 3.49 -16.76 -7.14
CA ASP A 10 4.10 -15.49 -6.73
C ASP A 10 3.11 -14.33 -6.80
N ARG A 11 2.28 -14.30 -7.84
CA ARG A 11 1.26 -13.25 -7.98
C ARG A 11 0.17 -13.36 -6.92
N LEU A 12 -0.28 -14.57 -6.62
CA LEU A 12 -1.27 -14.81 -5.55
C LEU A 12 -0.70 -14.47 -4.19
N ASP A 13 0.56 -14.82 -3.92
CA ASP A 13 1.24 -14.46 -2.68
C ASP A 13 1.37 -12.94 -2.49
N ILE A 14 1.61 -12.20 -3.60
CA ILE A 14 1.63 -10.73 -3.55
C ILE A 14 0.21 -10.18 -3.31
N PHE A 15 -0.85 -10.74 -3.90
CA PHE A 15 -2.21 -10.36 -3.55
C PHE A 15 -2.51 -10.60 -2.07
N ASP A 16 -2.07 -11.73 -1.51
CA ASP A 16 -2.20 -12.01 -0.08
C ASP A 16 -1.40 -11.02 0.78
N LEU A 17 -0.20 -10.65 0.36
CA LEU A 17 0.59 -9.60 1.04
C LEU A 17 -0.19 -8.27 1.13
N PHE A 18 -0.83 -7.86 0.03
CA PHE A 18 -1.65 -6.64 0.01
C PHE A 18 -2.89 -6.76 0.91
N ALA A 19 -3.51 -7.94 0.95
CA ALA A 19 -4.65 -8.21 1.83
C ALA A 19 -4.23 -8.15 3.31
N ARG A 20 -3.14 -8.82 3.69
CA ARG A 20 -2.61 -8.80 5.07
C ARG A 20 -2.28 -7.37 5.53
N TYR A 21 -1.65 -6.58 4.67
CA TYR A 21 -1.37 -5.17 4.93
C TYR A 21 -2.64 -4.37 5.21
N ALA A 22 -3.67 -4.48 4.36
CA ALA A 22 -4.92 -3.74 4.50
C ALA A 22 -5.67 -4.16 5.78
N TRP A 23 -5.85 -5.46 6.00
CA TRP A 23 -6.53 -5.97 7.18
C TRP A 23 -5.82 -5.61 8.48
N ALA A 24 -4.49 -5.69 8.54
CA ALA A 24 -3.73 -5.31 9.72
C ALA A 24 -3.95 -3.84 10.08
N TYR A 25 -3.95 -2.95 9.07
CA TYR A 25 -4.24 -1.53 9.29
C TYR A 25 -5.67 -1.31 9.78
N ASP A 26 -6.66 -1.90 9.11
CA ASP A 26 -8.07 -1.71 9.41
C ASP A 26 -8.44 -2.24 10.80
N CYS A 27 -7.81 -3.33 11.23
CA CYS A 27 -7.96 -3.92 12.56
C CYS A 27 -7.09 -3.26 13.65
N SER A 28 -6.29 -2.24 13.33
CA SER A 28 -5.36 -1.59 14.26
C SER A 28 -4.29 -2.52 14.82
N ASP A 29 -3.85 -3.51 14.04
CA ASP A 29 -2.77 -4.42 14.40
C ASP A 29 -1.45 -3.92 13.83
N ALA A 30 -0.73 -3.12 14.63
CA ALA A 30 0.53 -2.52 14.22
C ALA A 30 1.65 -3.55 14.05
N GLU A 31 1.62 -4.65 14.78
CA GLU A 31 2.60 -5.73 14.67
C GLU A 31 2.42 -6.46 13.35
N ALA A 32 1.22 -6.96 13.07
CA ALA A 32 0.91 -7.63 11.81
C ALA A 32 1.15 -6.71 10.60
N TYR A 33 0.87 -5.41 10.74
CA TYR A 33 1.16 -4.43 9.69
C TYR A 33 2.66 -4.33 9.41
N ALA A 34 3.49 -4.15 10.46
CA ALA A 34 4.94 -4.05 10.32
C ALA A 34 5.57 -5.34 9.77
N GLU A 35 5.02 -6.51 10.09
CA GLU A 35 5.46 -7.81 9.58
C GLU A 35 5.24 -8.00 8.08
N THR A 36 4.38 -7.20 7.44
CA THR A 36 4.26 -7.22 5.98
C THR A 36 5.46 -6.62 5.26
N PHE A 37 6.32 -5.90 5.96
CA PHE A 37 7.55 -5.32 5.41
C PHE A 37 8.75 -6.24 5.61
N ALA A 38 9.75 -6.13 4.73
CA ALA A 38 11.07 -6.69 4.96
C ALA A 38 11.68 -6.08 6.24
N PRO A 39 12.65 -6.73 6.92
CA PRO A 39 13.24 -6.21 8.16
C PRO A 39 13.74 -4.75 8.07
N ASP A 40 14.26 -4.38 6.91
CA ASP A 40 14.74 -3.04 6.54
C ASP A 40 13.80 -2.32 5.56
N GLY A 41 12.51 -2.69 5.58
CA GLY A 41 11.50 -2.11 4.70
C GLY A 41 11.25 -0.63 4.93
N ILE A 42 10.75 0.05 3.93
CA ILE A 42 10.50 1.50 3.94
C ILE A 42 9.01 1.75 3.73
N LEU A 43 8.42 2.54 4.61
CA LEU A 43 7.09 3.11 4.42
C LEU A 43 7.22 4.61 4.18
N ARG A 44 6.68 5.07 3.05
CA ARG A 44 6.78 6.45 2.60
C ARG A 44 5.44 7.00 2.12
N GLY A 45 5.15 8.23 2.47
CA GLY A 45 3.96 8.97 2.05
C GLY A 45 4.14 10.45 2.33
N ASP A 46 3.08 11.24 2.14
CA ASP A 46 3.14 12.70 2.24
C ASP A 46 3.63 13.21 3.60
N GLN A 47 3.36 12.48 4.68
CA GLN A 47 3.71 12.86 6.05
C GLN A 47 4.50 11.77 6.79
N ILE A 48 4.98 10.75 6.09
CA ILE A 48 5.70 9.64 6.69
C ILE A 48 6.87 9.23 5.81
N ASN A 49 8.02 8.99 6.45
CA ASN A 49 9.17 8.38 5.81
C ASN A 49 9.97 7.66 6.89
N VAL A 50 9.72 6.37 7.04
CA VAL A 50 10.32 5.55 8.10
C VAL A 50 10.90 4.27 7.52
N THR A 51 11.98 3.77 8.12
CA THR A 51 12.71 2.58 7.70
C THR A 51 12.80 1.58 8.84
N GLY A 52 12.53 0.31 8.52
CA GLY A 52 12.57 -0.81 9.43
C GLY A 52 11.25 -1.04 10.17
N ARG A 53 10.98 -2.32 10.48
CA ARG A 53 9.71 -2.76 11.10
C ARG A 53 9.38 -2.03 12.38
N GLU A 54 10.38 -1.77 13.24
CA GLU A 54 10.18 -1.07 14.51
C GLU A 54 9.64 0.35 14.30
N ALA A 55 10.31 1.12 13.41
CA ALA A 55 9.91 2.49 13.12
C ALA A 55 8.53 2.53 12.41
N ILE A 56 8.26 1.57 11.54
CA ILE A 56 6.95 1.42 10.87
C ILE A 56 5.86 1.14 11.91
N ARG A 57 6.08 0.21 12.82
CA ARG A 57 5.14 -0.14 13.88
C ARG A 57 4.78 1.07 14.74
N GLU A 58 5.78 1.81 15.21
CA GLU A 58 5.54 2.99 16.05
C GLU A 58 4.82 4.11 15.28
N ALA A 59 5.19 4.36 14.03
CA ALA A 59 4.51 5.35 13.20
C ALA A 59 3.03 4.99 12.96
N ILE A 60 2.72 3.72 12.72
CA ILE A 60 1.35 3.26 12.47
C ILE A 60 0.47 3.33 13.72
N LYS A 61 1.00 3.07 14.90
CA LYS A 61 0.27 3.27 16.17
C LYS A 61 -0.24 4.70 16.30
N HIS A 62 0.61 5.68 15.96
CA HIS A 62 0.22 7.08 15.97
C HIS A 62 -0.94 7.38 15.01
N PHE A 63 -0.95 6.79 13.81
CA PHE A 63 -2.08 6.93 12.87
C PHE A 63 -3.37 6.30 13.40
N PHE A 64 -3.27 5.17 14.11
CA PHE A 64 -4.45 4.55 14.75
C PHE A 64 -5.05 5.44 15.82
N GLU A 65 -4.23 6.10 16.62
CA GLU A 65 -4.68 7.07 17.63
C GLU A 65 -5.40 8.24 16.97
N MET A 66 -4.84 8.81 15.90
CA MET A 66 -5.46 9.91 15.16
C MET A 66 -6.79 9.53 14.49
N ARG A 67 -6.95 8.28 14.05
CA ARG A 67 -8.18 7.79 13.45
C ARG A 67 -9.37 7.81 14.43
N GLY A 68 -9.11 7.58 15.71
CA GLY A 68 -10.11 7.57 16.76
C GLY A 68 -11.17 6.50 16.55
N ALA A 69 -12.45 6.88 16.69
CA ALA A 69 -13.59 5.95 16.63
C ALA A 69 -14.05 5.60 15.21
N SER A 70 -13.46 6.18 14.17
CA SER A 70 -13.82 5.87 12.78
C SER A 70 -13.38 4.47 12.39
N LEU A 71 -14.24 3.75 11.68
CA LEU A 71 -13.88 2.48 11.02
C LEU A 71 -13.42 2.77 9.60
N TRP A 72 -12.35 2.14 9.19
CA TRP A 72 -11.79 2.26 7.85
C TRP A 72 -11.71 0.92 7.16
N GLN A 73 -11.89 0.93 5.84
CA GLN A 73 -11.64 -0.21 4.97
C GLN A 73 -10.73 0.23 3.83
N HIS A 74 -9.52 -0.31 3.79
CA HIS A 74 -8.58 -0.09 2.71
C HIS A 74 -8.84 -1.06 1.56
N HIS A 75 -9.12 -0.52 0.39
CA HIS A 75 -9.26 -1.29 -0.84
C HIS A 75 -8.10 -0.99 -1.78
N ASN A 76 -7.27 -2.00 -2.05
CA ASN A 76 -6.20 -1.92 -3.03
C ASN A 76 -6.66 -2.64 -4.30
N ASN A 77 -6.68 -1.92 -5.42
CA ASN A 77 -7.24 -2.42 -6.67
C ASN A 77 -6.27 -2.24 -7.83
N HIS A 78 -6.52 -3.01 -8.90
CA HIS A 78 -5.80 -2.88 -10.17
C HIS A 78 -4.29 -3.02 -10.03
N LEU A 79 -3.84 -4.07 -9.34
CA LEU A 79 -2.42 -4.35 -9.14
C LEU A 79 -1.74 -4.63 -10.49
N LYS A 80 -0.92 -3.71 -10.96
CA LYS A 80 -0.02 -3.91 -12.08
C LYS A 80 1.34 -4.34 -11.56
N MET A 81 1.74 -5.55 -11.91
CA MET A 81 2.96 -6.18 -11.44
C MET A 81 3.99 -6.33 -12.55
N ASP A 82 5.22 -5.93 -12.26
CA ASP A 82 6.37 -6.10 -13.14
C ASP A 82 7.58 -6.57 -12.31
N GLY A 83 8.09 -7.76 -12.61
CA GLY A 83 9.16 -8.35 -11.83
C GLY A 83 9.50 -9.79 -12.21
N ASN A 84 10.19 -10.47 -11.32
CA ASN A 84 10.69 -11.83 -11.47
C ASN A 84 10.41 -12.66 -10.20
N ALA A 85 11.02 -13.83 -10.07
CA ALA A 85 10.81 -14.75 -8.93
C ALA A 85 11.35 -14.21 -7.59
N HIS A 86 12.09 -13.10 -7.57
CA HIS A 86 12.77 -12.58 -6.38
C HIS A 86 12.33 -11.18 -5.97
N GLU A 87 11.92 -10.37 -6.94
CA GLU A 87 11.49 -9.00 -6.72
C GLU A 87 10.41 -8.58 -7.72
N CYS A 88 9.54 -7.69 -7.30
CA CYS A 88 8.43 -7.20 -8.10
C CYS A 88 8.09 -5.75 -7.76
N THR A 89 7.96 -4.92 -8.78
CA THR A 89 7.32 -3.62 -8.65
C THR A 89 5.82 -3.75 -8.85
N VAL A 90 5.05 -3.16 -7.96
CA VAL A 90 3.59 -3.19 -8.00
C VAL A 90 3.05 -1.78 -7.92
N TRP A 91 2.27 -1.39 -8.92
CA TRP A 91 1.43 -0.19 -8.88
C TRP A 91 -0.01 -0.60 -8.57
N SER A 92 -0.68 0.14 -7.73
CA SER A 92 -2.08 -0.10 -7.41
C SER A 92 -2.80 1.20 -7.09
N TYR A 93 -4.10 1.23 -7.33
CA TYR A 93 -4.96 2.24 -6.74
C TYR A 93 -5.35 1.83 -5.33
N TRP A 94 -5.65 2.82 -4.49
CA TRP A 94 -6.25 2.57 -3.20
C TRP A 94 -7.37 3.56 -2.93
N VAL A 95 -8.34 3.11 -2.18
CA VAL A 95 -9.43 3.91 -1.64
C VAL A 95 -9.69 3.48 -0.21
N VAL A 96 -9.96 4.43 0.65
CA VAL A 96 -10.40 4.19 2.03
C VAL A 96 -11.88 4.53 2.12
N LEU A 97 -12.69 3.54 2.45
CA LEU A 97 -14.06 3.75 2.86
C LEU A 97 -14.09 3.99 4.36
N GLU A 98 -14.86 4.98 4.79
CA GLU A 98 -14.94 5.38 6.19
C GLU A 98 -16.37 5.27 6.72
N HIS A 99 -16.51 4.80 7.98
CA HIS A 99 -17.72 4.92 8.76
C HIS A 99 -17.41 5.74 10.02
N HIS A 100 -17.95 6.94 10.08
CA HIS A 100 -17.85 7.83 11.24
C HIS A 100 -18.90 7.43 12.27
N ARG A 101 -18.48 6.70 13.29
CA ARG A 101 -19.38 6.07 14.27
C ARG A 101 -20.13 7.06 15.17
N VAL A 102 -19.61 8.27 15.32
CA VAL A 102 -20.22 9.29 16.20
C VAL A 102 -21.52 9.83 15.60
N ASP A 103 -21.55 10.06 14.29
CA ASP A 103 -22.67 10.64 13.56
C ASP A 103 -23.24 9.70 12.48
N ASP A 104 -22.81 8.45 12.52
CA ASP A 104 -23.26 7.35 11.64
C ASP A 104 -23.20 7.68 10.14
N ARG A 105 -22.16 8.41 9.73
CA ARG A 105 -21.92 8.76 8.32
C ARG A 105 -20.96 7.80 7.65
N TYR A 106 -21.28 7.44 6.42
CA TYR A 106 -20.43 6.63 5.54
C TYR A 106 -19.94 7.48 4.39
N GLY A 107 -18.70 7.24 3.95
CA GLY A 107 -18.14 7.97 2.83
C GLY A 107 -16.83 7.43 2.33
N VAL A 108 -16.31 8.08 1.30
CA VAL A 108 -14.94 7.90 0.83
C VAL A 108 -14.07 8.90 1.58
N GLY A 109 -13.16 8.39 2.40
CA GLY A 109 -12.25 9.23 3.16
C GLY A 109 -11.07 9.72 2.32
N ARG A 110 -10.44 8.80 1.59
CA ARG A 110 -9.24 9.07 0.79
C ARG A 110 -9.16 8.16 -0.41
N LEU A 111 -8.43 8.61 -1.43
CA LEU A 111 -8.07 7.81 -2.58
C LEU A 111 -6.69 8.24 -3.10
N GLY A 112 -6.03 7.36 -3.82
CA GLY A 112 -4.73 7.64 -4.39
C GLY A 112 -4.16 6.42 -5.09
N HIS A 113 -2.84 6.39 -5.22
CA HIS A 113 -2.14 5.23 -5.75
C HIS A 113 -0.96 4.85 -4.86
N HIS A 114 -0.55 3.59 -4.96
CA HIS A 114 0.65 3.06 -4.34
C HIS A 114 1.68 2.69 -5.41
N TYR A 115 2.93 2.94 -5.06
CA TYR A 115 4.09 2.28 -5.62
C TYR A 115 4.66 1.34 -4.57
N SER A 116 4.89 0.09 -4.92
CA SER A 116 5.46 -0.90 -4.00
C SER A 116 6.59 -1.66 -4.68
N HIS A 117 7.73 -1.76 -4.02
CA HIS A 117 8.78 -2.70 -4.36
C HIS A 117 8.68 -3.87 -3.40
N CYS A 118 8.35 -5.04 -3.92
CA CYS A 118 8.22 -6.27 -3.16
C CYS A 118 9.44 -7.16 -3.40
N VAL A 119 9.89 -7.85 -2.35
CA VAL A 119 11.00 -8.80 -2.39
C VAL A 119 10.60 -10.13 -1.78
N LYS A 120 11.15 -11.22 -2.31
CA LYS A 120 10.94 -12.57 -1.78
C LYS A 120 12.14 -12.97 -0.91
N LEU A 121 11.90 -13.16 0.39
CA LEU A 121 12.90 -13.58 1.37
C LEU A 121 12.44 -14.91 1.98
N ASP A 122 13.31 -15.91 1.96
CA ASP A 122 13.01 -17.24 2.49
C ASP A 122 11.67 -17.84 2.01
N GLY A 123 11.35 -17.60 0.74
CA GLY A 123 10.12 -18.09 0.11
C GLY A 123 8.87 -17.25 0.33
N GLN A 124 8.93 -16.17 1.11
CA GLN A 124 7.80 -15.29 1.42
C GLN A 124 8.00 -13.89 0.84
N TRP A 125 6.92 -13.29 0.34
CA TRP A 125 6.93 -11.93 -0.19
C TRP A 125 6.69 -10.88 0.91
N TYR A 126 7.45 -9.77 0.82
CA TYR A 126 7.41 -8.62 1.72
C TYR A 126 7.50 -7.32 0.94
N PHE A 127 6.98 -6.23 1.51
CA PHE A 127 7.27 -4.89 1.04
C PHE A 127 8.70 -4.49 1.42
N LYS A 128 9.55 -4.29 0.43
CA LYS A 128 10.86 -3.64 0.60
C LYS A 128 10.71 -2.11 0.67
N GLU A 129 9.80 -1.59 -0.14
CA GLU A 129 9.36 -0.21 -0.10
C GLU A 129 7.87 -0.16 -0.44
N ARG A 130 7.14 0.65 0.31
CA ARG A 130 5.77 0.99 -0.01
C ARG A 130 5.59 2.49 0.10
N ALA A 131 5.32 3.12 -1.05
CA ALA A 131 5.04 4.54 -1.14
C ALA A 131 3.56 4.75 -1.52
N PHE A 132 2.91 5.68 -0.85
CA PHE A 132 1.55 6.09 -1.18
C PHE A 132 1.50 7.58 -1.49
N SER A 133 0.64 7.96 -2.43
CA SER A 133 0.41 9.34 -2.84
C SER A 133 -1.07 9.59 -3.05
N LEU A 134 -1.49 10.79 -2.66
CA LEU A 134 -2.80 11.34 -3.01
C LEU A 134 -2.78 12.01 -4.39
N ASP A 135 -1.60 12.28 -4.94
CA ASP A 135 -1.44 12.76 -6.31
C ASP A 135 -1.64 11.60 -7.29
N LEU A 136 -2.67 11.72 -8.13
CA LEU A 136 -2.99 10.71 -9.14
C LEU A 136 -2.20 10.88 -10.44
N THR A 137 -1.31 11.86 -10.52
CA THR A 137 -0.56 12.18 -11.75
C THR A 137 0.89 11.73 -11.72
N GLU A 138 1.49 11.55 -10.55
CA GLU A 138 2.89 11.14 -10.39
C GLU A 138 3.03 9.61 -10.20
N GLY A 139 4.12 9.07 -10.72
CA GLY A 139 4.49 7.66 -10.51
C GLY A 139 3.60 6.64 -11.22
N LEU A 140 2.82 7.05 -12.19
CA LEU A 140 1.97 6.15 -12.98
C LEU A 140 2.81 5.21 -13.85
N PRO A 141 2.38 3.93 -14.01
CA PRO A 141 3.15 2.91 -14.73
C PRO A 141 3.16 3.06 -16.25
N TRP A 142 2.44 4.03 -16.81
CA TRP A 142 2.43 4.37 -18.23
C TRP A 142 2.25 5.86 -18.44
N LYS A 143 2.79 6.33 -19.55
CA LYS A 143 2.65 7.71 -19.99
C LYS A 143 1.28 7.90 -20.65
N SER A 144 0.28 8.27 -19.87
CA SER A 144 -0.93 8.83 -20.44
C SER A 144 -0.70 10.32 -20.68
N PRO A 145 -1.06 10.90 -21.85
CA PRO A 145 -1.10 12.34 -21.98
C PRO A 145 -2.21 12.86 -21.05
N GLN A 146 -1.80 13.33 -19.87
CA GLN A 146 -2.71 14.07 -19.02
C GLN A 146 -2.96 15.43 -19.67
N PRO A 147 -4.21 15.89 -19.77
CA PRO A 147 -4.46 17.27 -20.17
C PRO A 147 -3.77 18.18 -19.16
N ASP A 148 -3.02 19.15 -19.64
CA ASP A 148 -2.35 20.14 -18.78
C ASP A 148 -3.43 20.97 -18.07
N THR A 149 -3.76 20.57 -16.84
CA THR A 149 -4.75 21.27 -16.00
C THR A 149 -4.21 22.56 -15.42
N ARG A 150 -2.95 22.93 -15.71
CA ARG A 150 -2.34 24.21 -15.29
C ARG A 150 -2.64 25.37 -16.23
N ALA A 151 -3.44 25.16 -17.28
CA ALA A 151 -3.82 26.17 -18.26
C ALA A 151 -5.23 26.75 -18.04
N GLN A 152 -5.71 26.81 -16.80
CA GLN A 152 -6.94 27.53 -16.43
C GLN A 152 -6.67 28.53 -15.33
#